data_23c6508121059067bb65e23202be3250
#
_entry.id   23c6508121059067bb65e23202be3250
#
_cell.length_a   1.000
_cell.length_b   1.000
_cell.length_c   1.000
_cell.angle_alpha   90.00
_cell.angle_beta   90.00
_cell.angle_gamma   90.00
#
_symmetry.space_group_name_H-M   'P 1'
#
loop_
_entity.id
_entity.type
_entity.pdbx_description
1 polymer ?
#
loop_
_entity_poly.entity_id
_entity_poly.type
_entity_poly.pdbx_seq_one_letter_code
_entity_poly.pdbx_strand_id
1 'polypeptide(L)'
;RFEDPVVWRDSLQYHLIVNDWLGRIAYYQRSKDGVHWVTEQGEAYVPGISFHEDGYVEHWFKYERPKVFQDRQGRAVQMNFAVIDTIKWEDLPNDNHSSKNICIPLNKGLLLSVLNQEPIKPTTRTIEVKIAAEEGFNPQTEVDIESLRFGSYTEVNFGRGCKPLRTRKSGKDLIVVFNGKGSGITEEEFAPKMIGKDKKGNLIYGYARLPYVCYTPPLLSARRPVVDDAGTELAVEIQNFGLSASQRTGVKVFCDGKLLTQGMVEPLKPYEQVVLTLKIENKVVSGQPSYEVVFLNYK
;
A
#
# COMPACT_ATOMS: atom_id res chain seq x y z
N ARG A 1 -25.58 4.05 7.72
CA ARG A 1 -24.99 5.26 7.14
C ARG A 1 -23.70 4.95 6.39
N PHE A 2 -22.79 4.20 7.00
CA PHE A 2 -21.53 3.80 6.36
C PHE A 2 -21.69 2.45 5.68
N GLU A 3 -21.18 2.33 4.44
CA GLU A 3 -21.26 1.12 3.64
C GLU A 3 -20.05 0.95 2.73
N ASP A 4 -19.97 -0.18 2.06
CA ASP A 4 -18.94 -0.52 1.08
C ASP A 4 -17.50 -0.27 1.56
N PRO A 5 -17.09 -0.75 2.74
CA PRO A 5 -15.71 -0.56 3.17
C PRO A 5 -14.76 -1.34 2.25
N VAL A 6 -13.68 -0.70 1.85
CA VAL A 6 -12.55 -1.37 1.20
C VAL A 6 -11.29 -1.18 2.04
N VAL A 7 -10.70 -2.30 2.43
CA VAL A 7 -9.44 -2.33 3.19
C VAL A 7 -8.36 -2.93 2.30
N TRP A 8 -7.22 -2.27 2.27
CA TRP A 8 -6.02 -2.84 1.67
C TRP A 8 -4.80 -2.49 2.53
N ARG A 9 -3.67 -3.05 2.17
CA ARG A 9 -2.43 -2.82 2.88
C ARG A 9 -1.27 -2.72 1.90
N ASP A 10 -0.40 -1.77 2.12
CA ASP A 10 0.90 -1.69 1.45
C ASP A 10 2.04 -2.20 2.37
N SER A 11 3.27 -1.91 2.02
CA SER A 11 4.46 -2.30 2.80
C SER A 11 4.64 -1.50 4.10
N LEU A 12 3.82 -0.47 4.34
CA LEU A 12 3.96 0.45 5.46
C LEU A 12 2.77 0.44 6.42
N GLN A 13 1.53 0.37 5.89
CA GLN A 13 0.32 0.61 6.67
C GLN A 13 -0.91 -0.06 6.06
N TYR A 14 -1.97 -0.12 6.84
CA TYR A 14 -3.32 -0.45 6.38
C TYR A 14 -4.04 0.82 5.97
N HIS A 15 -4.90 0.68 4.98
CA HIS A 15 -5.75 1.72 4.43
C HIS A 15 -7.20 1.25 4.44
N LEU A 16 -8.12 2.17 4.70
CA LEU A 16 -9.55 1.94 4.64
C LEU A 16 -10.22 3.12 3.94
N ILE A 17 -11.07 2.85 2.98
CA ILE A 17 -12.04 3.80 2.48
C ILE A 17 -13.43 3.25 2.81
N VAL A 18 -14.32 4.13 3.28
CA VAL A 18 -15.70 3.80 3.59
C VAL A 18 -16.65 4.89 3.08
N ASN A 19 -17.71 4.48 2.40
CA ASN A 19 -18.75 5.38 1.92
C ASN A 19 -19.65 5.87 3.05
N ASP A 20 -19.99 7.15 3.01
CA ASP A 20 -21.16 7.73 3.66
C ASP A 20 -22.25 7.96 2.60
N TRP A 21 -23.18 7.01 2.47
CA TRP A 21 -24.17 7.06 1.42
C TRP A 21 -25.18 8.23 1.55
N LEU A 22 -25.40 8.76 2.76
CA LEU A 22 -26.22 9.95 2.96
C LEU A 22 -25.54 11.20 2.42
N GLY A 23 -24.23 11.35 2.69
CA GLY A 23 -23.43 12.46 2.19
C GLY A 23 -22.97 12.28 0.75
N ARG A 24 -23.03 11.06 0.21
CA ARG A 24 -22.43 10.68 -1.08
C ARG A 24 -20.95 11.01 -1.16
N ILE A 25 -20.24 10.82 -0.05
CA ILE A 25 -18.82 11.06 0.11
C ILE A 25 -18.16 9.81 0.66
N ALA A 26 -16.84 9.79 0.65
CA ALA A 26 -16.08 8.73 1.31
C ALA A 26 -15.03 9.30 2.24
N TYR A 27 -14.76 8.58 3.33
CA TYR A 27 -13.68 8.88 4.25
C TYR A 27 -12.52 7.95 4.04
N TYR A 28 -11.30 8.49 4.21
CA TYR A 28 -10.06 7.74 4.16
C TYR A 28 -9.45 7.63 5.55
N GLN A 29 -9.07 6.40 5.90
CA GLN A 29 -8.46 6.08 7.18
C GLN A 29 -7.17 5.28 6.97
N ARG A 30 -6.25 5.41 7.90
CA ARG A 30 -4.98 4.69 7.94
C ARG A 30 -4.76 4.02 9.30
N SER A 31 -4.01 2.91 9.30
CA SER A 31 -3.67 2.21 10.53
C SER A 31 -2.30 1.54 10.41
N LYS A 32 -1.55 1.49 11.52
CA LYS A 32 -0.29 0.74 11.62
C LYS A 32 -0.48 -0.73 12.04
N ASP A 33 -1.68 -1.11 12.47
CA ASP A 33 -1.96 -2.42 13.08
C ASP A 33 -3.28 -3.06 12.57
N GLY A 34 -4.10 -2.32 11.80
CA GLY A 34 -5.41 -2.77 11.32
C GLY A 34 -6.52 -2.69 12.37
N VAL A 35 -6.23 -2.20 13.57
CA VAL A 35 -7.17 -2.10 14.70
C VAL A 35 -7.44 -0.64 15.07
N HIS A 36 -6.38 0.14 15.23
CA HIS A 36 -6.48 1.56 15.59
C HIS A 36 -6.36 2.41 14.31
N TRP A 37 -7.45 3.10 13.98
CA TRP A 37 -7.58 3.84 12.72
C TRP A 37 -7.54 5.35 12.95
N VAL A 38 -6.79 6.04 12.12
CA VAL A 38 -6.73 7.49 12.04
C VAL A 38 -7.43 7.95 10.78
N THR A 39 -8.45 8.80 10.92
CA THR A 39 -9.15 9.39 9.78
C THR A 39 -8.38 10.59 9.27
N GLU A 40 -8.01 10.61 8.00
CA GLU A 40 -7.48 11.82 7.37
C GLU A 40 -8.62 12.82 7.13
N GLN A 41 -8.28 14.09 7.16
CA GLN A 41 -9.24 15.17 6.95
C GLN A 41 -9.59 15.30 5.47
N GLY A 42 -10.82 15.68 5.21
CA GLY A 42 -11.38 15.80 3.87
C GLY A 42 -12.03 14.52 3.39
N GLU A 43 -12.60 14.58 2.22
CA GLU A 43 -13.22 13.44 1.55
C GLU A 43 -12.18 12.67 0.73
N ALA A 44 -12.24 11.33 0.78
CA ALA A 44 -11.42 10.48 -0.08
C ALA A 44 -11.83 10.63 -1.55
N TYR A 45 -13.14 10.72 -1.79
CA TYR A 45 -13.76 11.08 -3.06
C TYR A 45 -15.18 11.58 -2.84
N VAL A 46 -15.67 12.31 -3.82
CA VAL A 46 -17.08 12.72 -3.96
C VAL A 46 -17.53 12.37 -5.37
N PRO A 47 -18.83 12.11 -5.59
CA PRO A 47 -19.37 11.99 -6.93
C PRO A 47 -19.17 13.28 -7.73
N GLY A 48 -19.07 13.17 -9.03
CA GLY A 48 -18.90 14.33 -9.86
C GLY A 48 -18.55 13.98 -11.31
N ILE A 49 -17.90 14.92 -11.96
CA ILE A 49 -17.56 14.82 -13.37
C ILE A 49 -16.36 13.88 -13.55
N SER A 50 -16.55 12.87 -14.39
CA SER A 50 -15.47 12.01 -14.88
C SER A 50 -15.09 12.39 -16.31
N PHE A 51 -13.79 12.53 -16.55
CA PHE A 51 -13.22 12.71 -17.89
C PHE A 51 -12.65 11.36 -18.33
N HIS A 52 -13.20 10.81 -19.41
CA HIS A 52 -12.78 9.54 -19.96
C HIS A 52 -11.63 9.72 -20.97
N GLU A 53 -10.84 8.67 -21.21
CA GLU A 53 -9.68 8.71 -22.12
C GLU A 53 -10.06 9.02 -23.57
N ASP A 54 -11.27 8.66 -23.99
CA ASP A 54 -11.82 8.96 -25.32
C ASP A 54 -12.38 10.39 -25.46
N GLY A 55 -12.27 11.21 -24.38
CA GLY A 55 -12.78 12.57 -24.33
C GLY A 55 -14.25 12.67 -23.91
N TYR A 56 -14.93 11.55 -23.68
CA TYR A 56 -16.29 11.58 -23.14
C TYR A 56 -16.28 12.14 -21.72
N VAL A 57 -17.31 12.92 -21.37
CA VAL A 57 -17.47 13.54 -20.06
C VAL A 57 -18.83 13.14 -19.50
N GLU A 58 -18.83 12.58 -18.30
CA GLU A 58 -20.04 12.14 -17.63
C GLU A 58 -20.12 12.71 -16.22
N HIS A 59 -21.34 13.02 -15.78
CA HIS A 59 -21.62 13.46 -14.43
C HIS A 59 -22.31 12.35 -13.65
N TRP A 60 -21.55 11.69 -12.75
CA TRP A 60 -22.07 10.60 -11.94
C TRP A 60 -22.73 11.12 -10.67
N PHE A 61 -23.93 10.66 -10.42
CA PHE A 61 -24.67 10.98 -9.19
C PHE A 61 -24.05 10.27 -7.98
N LYS A 62 -23.57 9.04 -8.15
CA LYS A 62 -23.06 8.22 -7.06
C LYS A 62 -21.87 7.34 -7.49
N TYR A 63 -20.88 7.22 -6.59
CA TYR A 63 -19.80 6.26 -6.64
C TYR A 63 -19.97 5.26 -5.50
N GLU A 64 -20.04 3.96 -5.81
CA GLU A 64 -20.26 2.88 -4.86
C GLU A 64 -19.29 1.72 -5.08
N ARG A 65 -19.21 0.84 -4.10
CA ARG A 65 -18.52 -0.44 -4.16
C ARG A 65 -17.07 -0.32 -4.67
N PRO A 66 -16.26 0.55 -4.08
CA PRO A 66 -14.88 0.72 -4.51
C PRO A 66 -14.12 -0.59 -4.45
N LYS A 67 -13.21 -0.80 -5.41
CA LYS A 67 -12.23 -1.87 -5.43
C LYS A 67 -10.88 -1.29 -5.74
N VAL A 68 -9.86 -1.70 -4.97
CA VAL A 68 -8.49 -1.21 -5.12
C VAL A 68 -7.65 -2.29 -5.80
N PHE A 69 -6.91 -1.90 -6.84
CA PHE A 69 -5.86 -2.71 -7.43
C PHE A 69 -4.51 -2.22 -6.93
N GLN A 70 -3.64 -3.17 -6.61
CA GLN A 70 -2.37 -2.92 -5.94
C GLN A 70 -1.20 -3.37 -6.82
N ASP A 71 -0.09 -2.65 -6.72
CA ASP A 71 1.18 -3.10 -7.29
C ASP A 71 1.87 -4.17 -6.40
N ARG A 72 3.08 -4.57 -6.79
CA ARG A 72 3.86 -5.57 -6.05
C ARG A 72 4.31 -5.13 -4.65
N GLN A 73 4.27 -3.84 -4.35
CA GLN A 73 4.53 -3.27 -3.03
C GLN A 73 3.25 -3.03 -2.21
N GLY A 74 2.09 -3.39 -2.76
CA GLY A 74 0.80 -3.21 -2.13
C GLY A 74 0.21 -1.81 -2.26
N ARG A 75 0.85 -0.91 -3.02
CA ARG A 75 0.34 0.45 -3.22
C ARG A 75 -0.85 0.44 -4.16
N ALA A 76 -1.86 1.26 -3.86
CA ALA A 76 -2.99 1.45 -4.74
C ALA A 76 -2.54 2.12 -6.05
N VAL A 77 -2.86 1.51 -7.19
CA VAL A 77 -2.54 2.01 -8.54
C VAL A 77 -3.78 2.28 -9.39
N GLN A 78 -4.91 1.73 -8.99
CA GLN A 78 -6.19 1.92 -9.65
C GLN A 78 -7.31 1.71 -8.66
N MET A 79 -8.39 2.46 -8.81
CA MET A 79 -9.65 2.25 -8.09
C MET A 79 -10.80 2.09 -9.08
N ASN A 80 -11.62 1.08 -8.87
CA ASN A 80 -12.81 0.83 -9.65
C ASN A 80 -14.05 1.14 -8.81
N PHE A 81 -15.07 1.67 -9.46
CA PHE A 81 -16.35 1.99 -8.85
C PHE A 81 -17.51 1.46 -9.67
N ALA A 82 -18.59 1.09 -8.99
CA ALA A 82 -19.91 1.08 -9.57
C ALA A 82 -20.46 2.52 -9.51
N VAL A 83 -20.92 3.02 -10.64
CA VAL A 83 -21.41 4.41 -10.77
C VAL A 83 -22.82 4.42 -11.37
N ILE A 84 -23.58 5.46 -11.06
CA ILE A 84 -24.91 5.70 -11.60
C ILE A 84 -25.10 7.21 -11.79
N ASP A 85 -25.80 7.59 -12.85
CA ASP A 85 -26.06 9.00 -13.22
C ASP A 85 -27.28 9.61 -12.55
N THR A 86 -28.13 8.77 -11.90
CA THR A 86 -29.31 9.20 -11.16
C THR A 86 -29.50 8.44 -9.86
N ILE A 87 -30.56 8.73 -9.11
CA ILE A 87 -30.91 7.98 -7.91
C ILE A 87 -31.49 6.61 -8.27
N LYS A 88 -31.24 5.61 -7.43
CA LYS A 88 -31.51 4.20 -7.71
C LYS A 88 -32.94 3.87 -8.14
N TRP A 89 -33.93 4.53 -7.56
CA TRP A 89 -35.35 4.30 -7.88
C TRP A 89 -35.85 5.05 -9.10
N GLU A 90 -35.02 5.89 -9.71
CA GLU A 90 -35.25 6.51 -11.01
C GLU A 90 -34.57 5.73 -12.15
N ASP A 91 -33.68 4.79 -11.84
CA ASP A 91 -33.01 3.89 -12.78
C ASP A 91 -33.97 2.70 -13.10
N LEU A 92 -34.94 2.95 -13.97
CA LEU A 92 -35.93 1.98 -14.37
C LEU A 92 -35.53 1.22 -15.64
N PRO A 93 -36.03 -0.02 -15.84
CA PRO A 93 -35.78 -0.73 -17.10
C PRO A 93 -36.26 0.06 -18.31
N ASN A 94 -35.42 0.19 -19.32
CA ASN A 94 -35.67 0.89 -20.59
C ASN A 94 -35.76 2.43 -20.49
N ASP A 95 -35.27 3.04 -19.44
CA ASP A 95 -35.10 4.49 -19.39
C ASP A 95 -33.74 4.94 -20.01
N ASN A 96 -33.45 6.23 -19.89
CA ASN A 96 -32.23 6.82 -20.42
C ASN A 96 -31.06 6.87 -19.39
N HIS A 97 -31.31 6.38 -18.17
CA HIS A 97 -30.30 6.39 -17.12
C HIS A 97 -29.30 5.25 -17.28
N SER A 98 -28.11 5.43 -16.74
CA SER A 98 -27.00 4.52 -16.94
C SER A 98 -26.29 4.21 -15.63
N SER A 99 -26.07 2.91 -15.40
CA SER A 99 -25.13 2.42 -14.37
C SER A 99 -23.98 1.70 -15.05
N LYS A 100 -22.75 1.95 -14.59
CA LYS A 100 -21.52 1.41 -15.17
C LYS A 100 -20.49 1.07 -14.11
N ASN A 101 -19.47 0.35 -14.54
CA ASN A 101 -18.22 0.27 -13.79
C ASN A 101 -17.20 1.19 -14.46
N ILE A 102 -16.56 2.02 -13.67
CA ILE A 102 -15.45 2.87 -14.12
C ILE A 102 -14.15 2.50 -13.41
N CYS A 103 -13.04 2.74 -14.10
CA CYS A 103 -11.69 2.50 -13.63
C CYS A 103 -10.98 3.84 -13.56
N ILE A 104 -10.45 4.20 -12.40
CA ILE A 104 -9.70 5.44 -12.20
C ILE A 104 -8.26 5.08 -11.87
N PRO A 105 -7.28 5.39 -12.75
CA PRO A 105 -5.87 5.23 -12.43
C PRO A 105 -5.49 6.21 -11.31
N LEU A 106 -4.65 5.73 -10.38
CA LEU A 106 -4.17 6.51 -9.25
C LEU A 106 -2.69 6.83 -9.39
N ASN A 107 -2.28 7.99 -8.91
CA ASN A 107 -0.88 8.29 -8.73
C ASN A 107 -0.28 7.31 -7.71
N LYS A 108 0.71 6.55 -8.15
CA LYS A 108 1.43 5.62 -7.30
C LYS A 108 2.23 6.36 -6.23
N GLY A 109 2.00 6.06 -4.96
CA GLY A 109 2.76 6.64 -3.85
C GLY A 109 4.25 6.26 -3.91
N LEU A 110 5.13 7.20 -3.60
CA LEU A 110 6.57 6.99 -3.55
C LEU A 110 6.96 6.10 -2.36
N LEU A 111 8.01 5.30 -2.51
CA LEU A 111 8.62 4.55 -1.41
C LEU A 111 9.54 5.47 -0.62
N LEU A 112 9.13 5.80 0.61
CA LEU A 112 9.82 6.74 1.48
C LEU A 112 10.28 6.10 2.77
N SER A 113 11.40 6.58 3.31
CA SER A 113 11.89 6.19 4.64
C SER A 113 12.47 7.40 5.36
N VAL A 114 12.07 7.62 6.59
CA VAL A 114 12.78 8.55 7.49
C VAL A 114 14.05 7.89 7.97
N LEU A 115 15.16 8.62 7.98
CA LEU A 115 16.47 8.13 8.40
C LEU A 115 16.85 8.51 9.83
N ASN A 116 16.10 9.43 10.45
CA ASN A 116 16.30 9.77 11.85
C ASN A 116 16.00 8.56 12.74
N GLN A 117 16.98 8.11 13.52
CA GLN A 117 16.81 6.95 14.40
C GLN A 117 16.04 7.31 15.68
N GLU A 118 16.19 8.54 16.15
CA GLU A 118 15.50 9.05 17.31
C GLU A 118 14.12 9.62 16.96
N PRO A 119 13.14 9.53 17.87
CA PRO A 119 11.82 10.12 17.66
C PRO A 119 11.88 11.59 17.27
N ILE A 120 11.13 11.95 16.24
CA ILE A 120 11.00 13.33 15.80
C ILE A 120 10.17 14.09 16.82
N LYS A 121 10.70 15.22 17.28
CA LYS A 121 10.11 16.12 18.28
C LYS A 121 9.99 17.52 17.69
N PRO A 122 9.22 18.44 18.30
CA PRO A 122 9.13 19.83 17.86
C PRO A 122 10.49 20.55 17.82
N THR A 123 11.47 20.05 18.60
CA THR A 123 12.85 20.57 18.65
C THR A 123 13.80 19.94 17.65
N THR A 124 13.36 18.93 16.89
CA THR A 124 14.17 18.28 15.86
C THR A 124 14.52 19.30 14.77
N ARG A 125 15.83 19.52 14.57
CA ARG A 125 16.31 20.56 13.65
C ARG A 125 16.16 20.16 12.20
N THR A 126 16.44 18.90 11.89
CA THR A 126 16.40 18.37 10.53
C THR A 126 15.77 16.99 10.49
N ILE A 127 15.02 16.73 9.41
CA ILE A 127 14.44 15.42 9.13
C ILE A 127 14.99 14.95 7.79
N GLU A 128 15.61 13.79 7.78
CA GLU A 128 16.14 13.17 6.57
C GLU A 128 15.16 12.15 6.03
N VAL A 129 14.72 12.35 4.80
CA VAL A 129 13.79 11.45 4.10
C VAL A 129 14.45 10.91 2.84
N LYS A 130 14.53 9.61 2.75
CA LYS A 130 14.99 8.90 1.56
C LYS A 130 13.81 8.65 0.63
N ILE A 131 13.96 9.03 -0.62
CA ILE A 131 13.06 8.70 -1.74
C ILE A 131 13.75 7.61 -2.54
N ALA A 132 13.15 6.43 -2.61
CA ALA A 132 13.71 5.31 -3.34
C ALA A 132 13.56 5.51 -4.85
N ALA A 133 14.58 5.14 -5.60
CA ALA A 133 14.48 4.98 -7.04
C ALA A 133 13.73 3.69 -7.38
N GLU A 134 12.93 3.73 -8.43
CA GLU A 134 12.16 2.60 -8.92
C GLU A 134 12.31 2.47 -10.43
N GLU A 135 11.86 1.36 -10.99
CA GLU A 135 11.75 1.23 -12.43
C GLU A 135 10.81 2.32 -12.99
N GLY A 136 11.30 3.08 -13.95
CA GLY A 136 10.58 4.21 -14.54
C GLY A 136 10.54 5.49 -13.70
N PHE A 137 11.25 5.55 -12.55
CA PHE A 137 11.30 6.75 -11.72
C PHE A 137 12.69 6.97 -11.10
N ASN A 138 13.30 8.09 -11.44
CA ASN A 138 14.60 8.52 -10.88
C ASN A 138 14.42 9.79 -10.04
N PRO A 139 14.41 9.69 -8.71
CA PRO A 139 14.15 10.82 -7.84
C PRO A 139 15.22 11.92 -7.93
N GLN A 140 16.45 11.58 -8.36
CA GLN A 140 17.54 12.56 -8.49
C GLN A 140 17.34 13.52 -9.66
N THR A 141 16.57 13.14 -10.66
CA THR A 141 16.36 13.94 -11.88
C THR A 141 14.92 14.40 -12.07
N GLU A 142 13.94 13.69 -11.51
CA GLU A 142 12.53 13.93 -11.79
C GLU A 142 11.82 14.75 -10.73
N VAL A 143 12.27 14.73 -9.48
CA VAL A 143 11.60 15.47 -8.38
C VAL A 143 11.89 16.97 -8.46
N ASP A 144 10.85 17.79 -8.36
CA ASP A 144 10.94 19.23 -8.10
C ASP A 144 11.10 19.46 -6.59
N ILE A 145 12.34 19.64 -6.15
CA ILE A 145 12.71 19.71 -4.73
C ILE A 145 12.00 20.85 -4.00
N GLU A 146 11.89 22.03 -4.61
CA GLU A 146 11.31 23.23 -3.97
C GLU A 146 9.81 23.06 -3.71
N SER A 147 9.14 22.20 -4.48
CA SER A 147 7.72 21.89 -4.30
C SER A 147 7.43 21.01 -3.10
N LEU A 148 8.44 20.29 -2.58
CA LEU A 148 8.23 19.29 -1.54
C LEU A 148 7.81 19.89 -0.20
N ARG A 149 6.87 19.19 0.45
CA ARG A 149 6.47 19.41 1.85
C ARG A 149 6.45 18.07 2.56
N PHE A 150 6.92 18.04 3.81
CA PHE A 150 6.98 16.84 4.62
C PHE A 150 6.50 17.09 6.06
N GLY A 151 5.76 16.15 6.64
CA GLY A 151 5.29 16.27 8.00
C GLY A 151 4.11 15.35 8.30
N SER A 152 3.36 15.65 9.37
CA SER A 152 2.10 14.97 9.63
C SER A 152 1.13 15.21 8.46
N TYR A 153 0.23 14.26 8.25
CA TYR A 153 -0.77 14.39 7.18
C TYR A 153 -1.60 15.67 7.31
N THR A 154 -1.91 16.07 8.55
CA THR A 154 -2.65 17.32 8.82
C THR A 154 -1.91 18.55 8.31
N GLU A 155 -0.61 18.65 8.60
CA GLU A 155 0.17 19.79 8.10
C GLU A 155 0.28 19.77 6.57
N VAL A 156 0.61 18.62 6.01
CA VAL A 156 0.87 18.49 4.57
C VAL A 156 -0.40 18.64 3.74
N ASN A 157 -1.53 18.09 4.17
CA ASN A 157 -2.81 18.18 3.44
C ASN A 157 -3.32 19.64 3.35
N PHE A 158 -2.94 20.50 4.30
CA PHE A 158 -3.25 21.94 4.27
C PHE A 158 -2.15 22.80 3.64
N GLY A 159 -1.23 22.20 2.88
CA GLY A 159 -0.17 22.93 2.18
C GLY A 159 0.96 23.43 3.09
N ARG A 160 0.98 23.02 4.34
CA ARG A 160 2.02 23.31 5.33
C ARG A 160 3.06 22.19 5.36
N GLY A 161 3.82 22.11 6.44
CA GLY A 161 4.87 21.11 6.64
C GLY A 161 6.27 21.66 6.39
N CYS A 162 7.23 20.81 6.62
CA CYS A 162 8.66 21.12 6.49
C CYS A 162 9.04 21.38 5.05
N LYS A 163 9.90 22.40 4.84
CA LYS A 163 10.53 22.69 3.54
C LYS A 163 11.88 22.02 3.42
N PRO A 164 12.31 21.63 2.21
CA PRO A 164 13.63 21.09 1.96
C PRO A 164 14.71 22.16 2.22
N LEU A 165 15.86 21.72 2.77
CA LEU A 165 17.06 22.54 2.97
C LEU A 165 18.15 22.20 1.97
N ARG A 166 18.36 20.90 1.73
CA ARG A 166 19.37 20.37 0.82
C ARG A 166 19.05 18.92 0.46
N THR A 167 19.73 18.43 -0.54
CA THR A 167 19.64 17.03 -0.97
C THR A 167 21.02 16.37 -1.01
N ARG A 168 21.04 15.05 -0.96
CA ARG A 168 22.24 14.24 -1.23
C ARG A 168 21.86 12.95 -1.94
N LYS A 169 22.74 12.45 -2.79
CA LYS A 169 22.56 11.17 -3.47
C LYS A 169 22.89 10.00 -2.52
N SER A 170 22.19 8.89 -2.68
CA SER A 170 22.46 7.64 -1.98
C SER A 170 22.28 6.48 -2.98
N GLY A 171 23.35 6.16 -3.71
CA GLY A 171 23.24 5.27 -4.87
C GLY A 171 22.29 5.87 -5.92
N LYS A 172 21.22 5.14 -6.25
CA LYS A 172 20.14 5.60 -7.14
C LYS A 172 19.11 6.45 -6.42
N ASP A 173 19.01 6.33 -5.08
CA ASP A 173 18.03 7.02 -4.25
C ASP A 173 18.42 8.49 -4.05
N LEU A 174 17.43 9.29 -3.64
CA LEU A 174 17.61 10.67 -3.23
C LEU A 174 17.29 10.82 -1.74
N ILE A 175 18.17 11.48 -0.99
CA ILE A 175 17.88 11.89 0.37
C ILE A 175 17.61 13.39 0.37
N VAL A 176 16.45 13.76 0.89
CA VAL A 176 16.04 15.15 1.10
C VAL A 176 16.13 15.45 2.59
N VAL A 177 16.87 16.50 2.93
CA VAL A 177 16.97 17.00 4.30
C VAL A 177 16.01 18.16 4.45
N PHE A 178 15.00 17.97 5.27
CA PHE A 178 13.98 19.00 5.57
C PHE A 178 14.34 19.78 6.83
N ASN A 179 13.90 21.04 6.87
CA ASN A 179 13.89 21.80 8.12
C ASN A 179 12.82 21.19 9.04
N GLY A 180 13.19 20.68 10.21
CA GLY A 180 12.24 20.00 11.10
C GLY A 180 11.14 20.90 11.70
N LYS A 181 11.32 22.23 11.61
CA LYS A 181 10.31 23.17 12.11
C LYS A 181 9.02 23.08 11.29
N GLY A 182 7.89 22.90 11.98
CA GLY A 182 6.58 22.85 11.34
C GLY A 182 6.21 21.47 10.77
N SER A 183 6.89 20.41 11.21
CA SER A 183 6.56 19.04 10.79
C SER A 183 5.18 18.59 11.29
N GLY A 184 4.71 19.09 12.44
CA GLY A 184 3.49 18.61 13.09
C GLY A 184 3.53 17.15 13.51
N ILE A 185 4.69 16.49 13.43
CA ILE A 185 4.86 15.08 13.80
C ILE A 185 4.81 14.97 15.33
N THR A 186 3.92 14.13 15.83
CA THR A 186 3.74 13.79 17.24
C THR A 186 4.15 12.35 17.50
N GLU A 187 4.08 11.90 18.76
CA GLU A 187 4.35 10.52 19.14
C GLU A 187 3.32 9.52 18.57
N GLU A 188 2.14 10.01 18.19
CA GLU A 188 1.07 9.19 17.59
C GLU A 188 1.28 8.99 16.09
N GLU A 189 2.11 9.84 15.43
CA GLU A 189 2.38 9.72 14.00
C GLU A 189 3.19 8.44 13.72
N PHE A 190 2.72 7.63 12.79
CA PHE A 190 3.40 6.39 12.39
C PHE A 190 3.83 6.38 10.93
N ALA A 191 3.26 7.26 10.10
CA ALA A 191 3.57 7.37 8.68
C ALA A 191 3.40 8.81 8.20
N PRO A 192 4.38 9.69 8.48
CA PRO A 192 4.33 11.08 8.00
C PRO A 192 4.32 11.12 6.48
N LYS A 193 3.67 12.15 5.95
CA LYS A 193 3.39 12.34 4.53
C LYS A 193 4.37 13.27 3.87
N MET A 194 4.73 12.98 2.65
CA MET A 194 5.37 13.90 1.71
C MET A 194 4.43 14.17 0.55
N ILE A 195 4.38 15.40 0.08
CA ILE A 195 3.68 15.82 -1.13
C ILE A 195 4.54 16.82 -1.90
N GLY A 196 4.40 16.85 -3.21
CA GLY A 196 5.09 17.79 -4.07
C GLY A 196 4.75 17.53 -5.52
N LYS A 197 5.65 17.92 -6.41
CA LYS A 197 5.53 17.73 -7.86
C LYS A 197 6.79 17.09 -8.43
N ASP A 198 6.62 16.42 -9.54
CA ASP A 198 7.73 16.13 -10.42
C ASP A 198 8.06 17.38 -11.28
N LYS A 199 9.17 17.33 -12.04
CA LYS A 199 9.56 18.42 -12.94
C LYS A 199 8.62 18.63 -14.12
N LYS A 200 7.68 17.71 -14.37
CA LYS A 200 6.63 17.85 -15.38
C LYS A 200 5.37 18.51 -14.80
N GLY A 201 5.35 18.77 -13.49
CA GLY A 201 4.23 19.37 -12.77
C GLY A 201 3.21 18.36 -12.23
N ASN A 202 3.42 17.07 -12.40
CA ASN A 202 2.54 16.03 -11.89
C ASN A 202 2.67 15.94 -10.36
N LEU A 203 1.54 15.68 -9.69
CA LEU A 203 1.52 15.43 -8.25
C LEU A 203 2.31 14.17 -7.90
N ILE A 204 3.23 14.29 -6.95
CA ILE A 204 3.87 13.17 -6.29
C ILE A 204 3.58 13.19 -4.80
N TYR A 205 3.42 12.01 -4.18
CA TYR A 205 3.19 11.88 -2.75
C TYR A 205 3.73 10.54 -2.24
N GLY A 206 3.85 10.44 -0.94
CA GLY A 206 4.15 9.16 -0.29
C GLY A 206 4.07 9.28 1.23
N TYR A 207 4.02 8.14 1.89
CA TYR A 207 4.12 8.04 3.34
C TYR A 207 5.46 7.41 3.71
N ALA A 208 6.10 7.92 4.74
CA ALA A 208 7.43 7.48 5.15
C ALA A 208 7.37 6.60 6.39
N ARG A 209 8.10 5.48 6.38
CA ARG A 209 8.31 4.65 7.56
C ARG A 209 9.18 5.40 8.58
N LEU A 210 8.77 5.32 9.85
CA LEU A 210 9.53 5.83 10.98
C LEU A 210 10.29 4.66 11.64
N PRO A 211 11.62 4.71 11.79
CA PRO A 211 12.40 3.57 12.25
C PRO A 211 12.17 3.21 13.74
N TYR A 212 11.67 4.15 14.52
CA TYR A 212 11.38 3.99 15.95
C TYR A 212 9.93 3.60 16.26
N VAL A 213 9.07 3.43 15.25
CA VAL A 213 7.68 3.00 15.43
C VAL A 213 7.58 1.49 15.37
N CYS A 214 6.88 0.91 16.33
CA CYS A 214 6.55 -0.51 16.32
C CYS A 214 5.36 -0.76 15.40
N TYR A 215 5.62 -1.45 14.29
CA TYR A 215 4.61 -1.90 13.33
C TYR A 215 4.21 -3.34 13.60
N THR A 216 3.11 -3.79 12.96
CA THR A 216 2.68 -5.19 13.03
C THR A 216 3.85 -6.14 12.73
N PRO A 217 4.09 -7.13 13.60
CA PRO A 217 5.12 -8.16 13.36
C PRO A 217 4.98 -8.83 11.99
N PRO A 218 6.03 -9.51 11.49
CA PRO A 218 5.93 -10.25 10.26
C PRO A 218 4.82 -11.30 10.35
N LEU A 219 4.11 -11.50 9.26
CA LEU A 219 3.06 -12.51 9.13
C LEU A 219 3.26 -13.24 7.80
N LEU A 220 3.98 -14.37 7.86
CA LEU A 220 4.21 -15.20 6.69
C LEU A 220 2.97 -16.05 6.40
N SER A 221 2.58 -16.08 5.14
CA SER A 221 1.52 -16.93 4.62
C SER A 221 1.97 -17.57 3.32
N ALA A 222 1.51 -18.78 3.08
CA ALA A 222 1.81 -19.55 1.88
C ALA A 222 0.54 -19.83 1.09
N ARG A 223 0.64 -19.76 -0.23
CA ARG A 223 -0.39 -20.32 -1.11
C ARG A 223 -0.27 -21.83 -1.17
N ARG A 224 -1.33 -22.48 -1.68
CA ARG A 224 -1.30 -23.91 -1.93
C ARG A 224 -0.08 -24.28 -2.78
N PRO A 225 0.75 -25.25 -2.32
CA PRO A 225 1.89 -25.70 -3.09
C PRO A 225 1.49 -26.28 -4.45
N VAL A 226 2.36 -26.09 -5.45
CA VAL A 226 2.19 -26.64 -6.80
C VAL A 226 3.33 -27.62 -7.05
N VAL A 227 3.01 -28.88 -7.32
CA VAL A 227 3.97 -29.92 -7.68
C VAL A 227 4.19 -29.88 -9.18
N ASP A 228 5.43 -30.07 -9.64
CA ASP A 228 5.77 -30.19 -11.04
C ASP A 228 5.20 -31.47 -11.66
N ASP A 229 5.14 -31.54 -12.99
CA ASP A 229 4.58 -32.69 -13.72
C ASP A 229 5.37 -33.99 -13.48
N ALA A 230 6.65 -33.88 -13.15
CA ALA A 230 7.52 -35.04 -12.83
C ALA A 230 7.33 -35.54 -11.40
N GLY A 231 6.67 -34.78 -10.52
CA GLY A 231 6.51 -35.13 -9.10
C GLY A 231 7.80 -35.06 -8.29
N THR A 232 8.78 -34.29 -8.76
CA THR A 232 10.13 -34.22 -8.18
C THR A 232 10.41 -32.89 -7.45
N GLU A 233 9.69 -31.83 -7.80
CA GLU A 233 9.81 -30.51 -7.21
C GLU A 233 8.46 -29.92 -6.83
N LEU A 234 8.48 -29.05 -5.87
CA LEU A 234 7.31 -28.36 -5.35
C LEU A 234 7.62 -26.86 -5.22
N ALA A 235 6.76 -26.06 -5.79
CA ALA A 235 6.80 -24.60 -5.69
C ALA A 235 5.81 -24.11 -4.63
N VAL A 236 6.27 -23.29 -3.68
CA VAL A 236 5.46 -22.63 -2.65
C VAL A 236 5.61 -21.12 -2.80
N GLU A 237 4.53 -20.42 -3.09
CA GLU A 237 4.50 -18.97 -3.04
C GLU A 237 4.30 -18.51 -1.61
N ILE A 238 5.24 -17.74 -1.07
CA ILE A 238 5.24 -17.24 0.31
C ILE A 238 5.28 -15.72 0.28
N GLN A 239 4.42 -15.09 1.07
CA GLN A 239 4.36 -13.62 1.20
C GLN A 239 4.37 -13.21 2.66
N ASN A 240 5.06 -12.09 2.96
CA ASN A 240 5.01 -11.46 4.27
C ASN A 240 3.84 -10.47 4.34
N PHE A 241 2.81 -10.83 5.06
CA PHE A 241 1.63 -10.01 5.31
C PHE A 241 1.76 -9.11 6.56
N GLY A 242 2.86 -9.13 7.30
CA GLY A 242 3.17 -8.18 8.36
C GLY A 242 3.71 -6.84 7.84
N LEU A 243 3.89 -5.90 8.73
CA LEU A 243 4.48 -4.59 8.44
C LEU A 243 5.94 -4.48 8.93
N SER A 244 6.52 -5.57 9.40
CA SER A 244 7.94 -5.70 9.76
C SER A 244 8.58 -6.81 8.94
N ALA A 245 9.90 -6.71 8.71
CA ALA A 245 10.61 -7.76 7.99
C ALA A 245 10.64 -9.06 8.81
N SER A 246 10.49 -10.20 8.12
CA SER A 246 10.66 -11.51 8.75
C SER A 246 12.16 -11.80 8.98
N GLN A 247 12.41 -12.74 9.88
CA GLN A 247 13.72 -13.38 9.98
C GLN A 247 13.81 -14.53 8.96
N ARG A 248 15.02 -15.06 8.78
CA ARG A 248 15.24 -16.32 8.07
C ARG A 248 14.45 -17.43 8.75
N THR A 249 13.56 -18.10 8.02
CA THR A 249 12.51 -18.94 8.58
C THR A 249 12.52 -20.32 7.94
N GLY A 250 12.45 -21.38 8.75
CA GLY A 250 12.27 -22.74 8.28
C GLY A 250 10.85 -22.95 7.74
N VAL A 251 10.73 -23.69 6.64
CA VAL A 251 9.45 -24.04 6.04
C VAL A 251 9.36 -25.56 5.94
N LYS A 252 8.27 -26.14 6.44
CA LYS A 252 7.92 -27.55 6.26
C LYS A 252 6.63 -27.64 5.46
N VAL A 253 6.61 -28.52 4.49
CA VAL A 253 5.42 -28.82 3.70
C VAL A 253 4.99 -30.25 3.99
N PHE A 254 3.76 -30.41 4.43
CA PHE A 254 3.12 -31.71 4.67
C PHE A 254 2.11 -32.00 3.56
N CYS A 255 1.97 -33.26 3.23
CA CYS A 255 0.96 -33.81 2.33
C CYS A 255 0.22 -34.92 3.06
N ASP A 256 -1.09 -34.78 3.25
CA ASP A 256 -1.93 -35.71 3.98
C ASP A 256 -1.34 -36.09 5.36
N GLY A 257 -0.83 -35.06 6.08
CA GLY A 257 -0.24 -35.20 7.41
C GLY A 257 1.19 -35.75 7.46
N LYS A 258 1.78 -36.13 6.32
CA LYS A 258 3.17 -36.63 6.24
C LYS A 258 4.10 -35.52 5.70
N LEU A 259 5.28 -35.41 6.32
CA LEU A 259 6.30 -34.49 5.84
C LEU A 259 6.71 -34.84 4.39
N LEU A 260 6.50 -33.94 3.48
CA LEU A 260 6.83 -34.06 2.07
C LEU A 260 8.22 -33.52 1.75
N THR A 261 8.50 -32.31 2.26
CA THR A 261 9.76 -31.62 2.05
C THR A 261 9.93 -30.49 3.06
N GLN A 262 11.15 -29.93 3.15
CA GLN A 262 11.46 -28.77 3.98
C GLN A 262 12.53 -27.88 3.36
N GLY A 263 12.60 -26.63 3.79
CA GLY A 263 13.56 -25.67 3.30
C GLY A 263 13.65 -24.42 4.17
N MET A 264 14.32 -23.40 3.64
CA MET A 264 14.49 -22.12 4.30
C MET A 264 14.01 -21.00 3.39
N VAL A 265 13.32 -20.04 3.97
CA VAL A 265 12.98 -18.76 3.36
C VAL A 265 13.90 -17.66 3.94
N GLU A 266 14.54 -16.89 3.08
CA GLU A 266 15.32 -15.75 3.49
C GLU A 266 14.41 -14.62 4.02
N PRO A 267 14.92 -13.63 4.77
CA PRO A 267 14.11 -12.55 5.30
C PRO A 267 13.30 -11.84 4.23
N LEU A 268 11.99 -11.78 4.40
CA LEU A 268 11.07 -11.03 3.53
C LEU A 268 10.70 -9.69 4.15
N LYS A 269 10.86 -8.62 3.38
CA LYS A 269 10.36 -7.29 3.75
C LYS A 269 8.83 -7.29 3.81
N PRO A 270 8.21 -6.27 4.43
CA PRO A 270 6.76 -6.10 4.36
C PRO A 270 6.26 -6.14 2.93
N TYR A 271 5.21 -6.94 2.69
CA TYR A 271 4.56 -7.18 1.41
C TYR A 271 5.39 -7.94 0.37
N GLU A 272 6.64 -8.26 0.66
CA GLU A 272 7.50 -9.00 -0.25
C GLU A 272 7.02 -10.45 -0.41
N GLN A 273 7.15 -10.97 -1.62
CA GLN A 273 6.75 -12.29 -2.03
C GLN A 273 7.92 -13.03 -2.66
N VAL A 274 8.00 -14.33 -2.41
CA VAL A 274 8.97 -15.23 -3.03
C VAL A 274 8.31 -16.55 -3.42
N VAL A 275 8.79 -17.17 -4.47
CA VAL A 275 8.47 -18.56 -4.82
C VAL A 275 9.66 -19.42 -4.38
N LEU A 276 9.40 -20.29 -3.39
CA LEU A 276 10.39 -21.25 -2.89
C LEU A 276 10.21 -22.58 -3.62
N THR A 277 11.22 -23.02 -4.37
CA THR A 277 11.25 -24.33 -5.02
C THR A 277 11.99 -25.31 -4.14
N LEU A 278 11.34 -26.43 -3.82
CA LEU A 278 11.84 -27.47 -2.94
C LEU A 278 11.82 -28.84 -3.64
N LYS A 279 12.86 -29.65 -3.45
CA LYS A 279 12.86 -31.04 -3.93
C LYS A 279 11.94 -31.87 -3.05
N ILE A 280 11.16 -32.75 -3.68
CA ILE A 280 10.29 -33.70 -2.99
C ILE A 280 11.13 -34.87 -2.52
N GLU A 281 11.17 -35.10 -1.20
CA GLU A 281 11.92 -36.18 -0.58
C GLU A 281 11.09 -37.47 -0.51
N ASN A 282 9.76 -37.35 -0.44
CA ASN A 282 8.81 -38.43 -0.30
C ASN A 282 7.75 -38.37 -1.39
N LYS A 283 7.43 -39.52 -2.02
CA LYS A 283 6.44 -39.57 -3.10
C LYS A 283 5.06 -39.03 -2.66
N VAL A 284 4.48 -38.19 -3.48
CA VAL A 284 3.08 -37.74 -3.36
C VAL A 284 2.18 -38.91 -3.74
N VAL A 285 1.20 -39.24 -2.90
CA VAL A 285 0.18 -40.28 -3.20
C VAL A 285 -0.83 -39.67 -4.19
N SER A 286 -1.20 -40.42 -5.21
CA SER A 286 -2.19 -40.00 -6.22
C SER A 286 -3.56 -39.69 -5.61
N GLY A 287 -4.19 -38.61 -6.02
CA GLY A 287 -5.51 -38.15 -5.53
C GLY A 287 -5.62 -36.63 -5.48
N GLN A 288 -6.51 -36.14 -4.64
CA GLN A 288 -6.58 -34.71 -4.29
C GLN A 288 -5.86 -34.47 -2.96
N PRO A 289 -4.53 -34.27 -2.94
CA PRO A 289 -3.77 -34.16 -1.72
C PRO A 289 -4.12 -32.89 -0.93
N SER A 290 -4.17 -33.03 0.40
CA SER A 290 -4.25 -31.91 1.32
C SER A 290 -2.84 -31.45 1.68
N TYR A 291 -2.53 -30.19 1.42
CA TYR A 291 -1.24 -29.59 1.75
C TYR A 291 -1.36 -28.69 2.98
N GLU A 292 -0.37 -28.79 3.86
CA GLU A 292 -0.15 -27.88 4.98
C GLU A 292 1.27 -27.32 4.91
N VAL A 293 1.41 -26.00 5.04
CA VAL A 293 2.71 -25.31 5.09
C VAL A 293 2.91 -24.73 6.47
N VAL A 294 3.96 -25.14 7.15
CA VAL A 294 4.29 -24.75 8.52
C VAL A 294 5.57 -23.93 8.53
N PHE A 295 5.53 -22.75 9.13
CA PHE A 295 6.68 -21.89 9.37
C PHE A 295 7.27 -22.14 10.75
N LEU A 296 8.60 -22.29 10.84
CA LEU A 296 9.32 -22.59 12.07
C LEU A 296 10.12 -21.36 12.51
N ASN A 297 10.09 -21.07 13.84
CA ASN A 297 10.92 -20.02 14.46
C ASN A 297 10.72 -18.61 13.86
N TYR A 298 9.48 -18.29 13.55
CA TYR A 298 9.16 -17.01 12.97
C TYR A 298 8.37 -16.15 13.98
N LYS A 299 9.05 -15.59 14.95
CA LYS A 299 8.47 -14.61 15.89
C LYS A 299 9.15 -13.26 15.71
#